data_893b716c37ce4a95ecbd78072e39bb90
#
_entry.id   893b716c37ce4a95ecbd78072e39bb90
#
_cell.length_a   1.000
_cell.length_b   1.000
_cell.length_c   1.000
_cell.angle_alpha   90.00
_cell.angle_beta   90.00
_cell.angle_gamma   90.00
#
_symmetry.space_group_name_H-M   'P 1'
#
loop_
_entity.id
_entity.type
_entity.pdbx_description
1 polymer ?
#
loop_
_entity_poly.entity_id
_entity_poly.type
_entity_poly.pdbx_seq_one_letter_code
_entity_poly.pdbx_strand_id
1 'polypeptide(L)'
;PEDVPPKLLAYFKEHKLIFDALDGQRRIGNFDHEHKQRLWNMPLICLPDPYPALEGHRLYKVNVRPSAETADFYLADLQAKFPQLATYKSGSTRLEVTAQGISKASGLAIIRPDYDRLVVFGDSGNDSDMFAVADISYCMDHAPVEVQAQATHVVASFADAMAHFQAHYL
;
A
#
# COMPACT_ATOMS: atom_id res chain seq x y z
N PRO A 1 12.02 7.89 -11.96
CA PRO A 1 12.36 8.71 -13.14
C PRO A 1 11.29 9.78 -13.35
N GLU A 2 11.67 10.98 -13.76
CA GLU A 2 10.77 12.14 -13.91
C GLU A 2 9.70 11.96 -14.99
N ASP A 3 9.93 11.07 -15.95
CA ASP A 3 9.01 10.77 -17.06
C ASP A 3 7.89 9.78 -16.70
N VAL A 4 7.97 9.12 -15.56
CA VAL A 4 7.02 8.07 -15.16
C VAL A 4 5.67 8.64 -14.67
N PRO A 5 5.62 9.65 -13.78
CA PRO A 5 4.34 10.19 -13.35
C PRO A 5 3.46 10.71 -14.48
N PRO A 6 3.96 11.47 -15.48
CA PRO A 6 3.13 11.90 -16.61
C PRO A 6 2.54 10.75 -17.42
N LYS A 7 3.33 9.71 -17.68
CA LYS A 7 2.88 8.52 -18.42
C LYS A 7 1.84 7.72 -17.64
N LEU A 8 2.04 7.59 -16.34
CA LEU A 8 1.09 6.91 -15.43
C LEU A 8 -0.24 7.67 -15.36
N LEU A 9 -0.20 8.99 -15.22
CA LEU A 9 -1.39 9.83 -15.21
C LEU A 9 -2.13 9.81 -16.56
N ALA A 10 -1.40 9.80 -17.70
CA ALA A 10 -1.99 9.64 -19.03
C ALA A 10 -2.70 8.29 -19.16
N TYR A 11 -2.10 7.21 -18.68
CA TYR A 11 -2.73 5.88 -18.64
C TYR A 11 -4.03 5.90 -17.79
N PHE A 12 -4.03 6.53 -16.63
CA PHE A 12 -5.23 6.63 -15.80
C PHE A 12 -6.34 7.42 -16.48
N LYS A 13 -5.99 8.48 -17.20
CA LYS A 13 -6.93 9.30 -17.95
C LYS A 13 -7.56 8.52 -19.11
N GLU A 14 -6.75 7.79 -19.88
CA GLU A 14 -7.19 6.94 -20.99
C GLU A 14 -8.17 5.86 -20.51
N HIS A 15 -7.85 5.19 -19.42
CA HIS A 15 -8.67 4.11 -18.86
C HIS A 15 -9.77 4.60 -17.90
N LYS A 16 -9.92 5.91 -17.71
CA LYS A 16 -10.90 6.54 -16.83
C LYS A 16 -10.86 5.96 -15.40
N LEU A 17 -9.66 5.71 -14.91
CA LEU A 17 -9.47 5.10 -13.60
C LEU A 17 -9.80 6.09 -12.48
N ILE A 18 -10.41 5.58 -11.42
CA ILE A 18 -10.59 6.29 -10.17
C ILE A 18 -9.32 6.10 -9.34
N PHE A 19 -8.76 7.19 -8.83
CA PHE A 19 -7.52 7.15 -8.08
C PHE A 19 -7.37 8.33 -7.14
N ASP A 20 -6.42 8.23 -6.22
CA ASP A 20 -5.86 9.33 -5.45
C ASP A 20 -4.34 9.19 -5.35
N ALA A 21 -3.64 10.30 -5.54
CA ALA A 21 -2.18 10.38 -5.53
C ALA A 21 -1.69 11.19 -4.33
N LEU A 22 -0.58 10.75 -3.71
CA LEU A 22 0.06 11.41 -2.58
C LEU A 22 1.30 12.15 -3.07
N ASP A 23 1.35 13.47 -2.85
CA ASP A 23 2.49 14.34 -3.16
C ASP A 23 3.41 14.61 -1.94
N GLY A 24 3.16 13.93 -0.82
CA GLY A 24 3.88 14.10 0.44
C GLY A 24 3.22 15.07 1.41
N GLN A 25 2.34 15.95 0.95
CA GLN A 25 1.60 16.90 1.76
C GLN A 25 0.09 16.74 1.61
N ARG A 26 -0.37 16.32 0.45
CA ARG A 26 -1.78 16.23 0.08
C ARG A 26 -2.07 14.92 -0.62
N ARG A 27 -3.33 14.57 -0.62
CA ARG A 27 -3.90 13.47 -1.37
C ARG A 27 -4.86 14.06 -2.39
N ILE A 28 -4.53 13.95 -3.66
CA ILE A 28 -5.26 14.57 -4.79
C ILE A 28 -5.72 13.49 -5.75
N GLY A 29 -6.97 13.49 -6.15
CA GLY A 29 -7.51 12.55 -7.12
C GLY A 29 -8.96 12.81 -7.47
N ASN A 30 -9.58 11.86 -8.13
CA ASN A 30 -11.01 11.85 -8.47
C ASN A 30 -11.82 10.88 -7.59
N PHE A 31 -11.20 10.35 -6.53
CA PHE A 31 -11.85 9.49 -5.55
C PHE A 31 -12.39 10.30 -4.38
N ASP A 32 -13.70 10.23 -4.13
CA ASP A 32 -14.33 10.86 -2.96
C ASP A 32 -14.42 9.84 -1.82
N HIS A 33 -13.73 10.16 -0.73
CA HIS A 33 -13.70 9.32 0.46
C HIS A 33 -14.94 9.56 1.32
N GLU A 34 -15.74 8.54 1.54
CA GLU A 34 -16.96 8.60 2.35
C GLU A 34 -16.70 9.01 3.81
N HIS A 35 -15.55 8.63 4.37
CA HIS A 35 -15.16 8.87 5.76
C HIS A 35 -13.95 9.80 5.88
N LYS A 36 -14.05 11.01 5.36
CA LYS A 36 -12.94 12.00 5.36
C LYS A 36 -12.33 12.23 6.74
N GLN A 37 -13.11 12.14 7.80
CA GLN A 37 -12.66 12.35 9.18
C GLN A 37 -11.76 11.22 9.73
N ARG A 38 -11.76 10.03 9.11
CA ARG A 38 -10.90 8.91 9.51
C ARG A 38 -9.56 8.90 8.79
N LEU A 39 -9.41 9.75 7.80
CA LEU A 39 -8.26 9.74 6.92
C LEU A 39 -7.29 10.85 7.32
N TRP A 40 -6.49 10.58 8.38
CA TRP A 40 -5.18 11.16 8.56
C TRP A 40 -5.12 12.71 8.54
N ASN A 41 -4.10 13.28 9.14
CA ASN A 41 -3.79 14.73 9.13
C ASN A 41 -3.34 15.25 7.74
N MET A 42 -3.81 14.65 6.65
CA MET A 42 -3.44 15.01 5.29
C MET A 42 -4.67 15.51 4.53
N PRO A 43 -4.61 16.70 3.93
CA PRO A 43 -5.72 17.22 3.12
C PRO A 43 -6.08 16.29 1.98
N LEU A 44 -7.38 16.00 1.85
CA LEU A 44 -7.97 15.24 0.75
C LEU A 44 -8.61 16.20 -0.23
N ILE A 45 -8.15 16.17 -1.48
CA ILE A 45 -8.64 17.01 -2.57
C ILE A 45 -9.25 16.11 -3.63
N CYS A 46 -10.58 16.10 -3.73
CA CYS A 46 -11.31 15.39 -4.76
C CYS A 46 -11.70 16.35 -5.87
N LEU A 47 -11.23 16.10 -7.09
CA LEU A 47 -11.46 16.91 -8.26
C LEU A 47 -12.05 16.05 -9.38
N PRO A 48 -13.04 16.54 -10.15
CA PRO A 48 -13.52 15.85 -11.35
C PRO A 48 -12.42 15.62 -12.39
N ASP A 49 -11.49 16.56 -12.52
CA ASP A 49 -10.27 16.45 -13.34
C ASP A 49 -9.05 16.77 -12.46
N PRO A 50 -8.39 15.73 -11.87
CA PRO A 50 -7.25 15.95 -10.98
C PRO A 50 -5.93 16.16 -11.72
N TYR A 51 -5.86 15.88 -13.03
CA TYR A 51 -4.60 15.83 -13.77
C TYR A 51 -3.83 17.17 -13.79
N PRO A 52 -4.48 18.33 -14.02
CA PRO A 52 -3.77 19.62 -13.97
C PRO A 52 -3.19 19.92 -12.58
N ALA A 53 -3.86 19.46 -11.52
CA ALA A 53 -3.40 19.68 -10.14
C ALA A 53 -2.24 18.77 -9.73
N LEU A 54 -1.95 17.74 -10.52
CA LEU A 54 -0.86 16.78 -10.30
C LEU A 54 0.34 17.01 -11.24
N GLU A 55 0.19 17.88 -12.24
CA GLU A 55 1.23 18.19 -13.20
C GLU A 55 2.46 18.78 -12.52
N GLY A 56 3.63 18.22 -12.80
CA GLY A 56 4.90 18.66 -12.20
C GLY A 56 5.11 18.25 -10.74
N HIS A 57 4.12 17.62 -10.10
CA HIS A 57 4.27 17.14 -8.72
C HIS A 57 5.03 15.83 -8.64
N ARG A 58 5.88 15.70 -7.61
CA ARG A 58 6.46 14.42 -7.24
C ARG A 58 5.40 13.58 -6.55
N LEU A 59 5.12 12.39 -7.09
CA LEU A 59 4.17 11.45 -6.51
C LEU A 59 4.91 10.36 -5.76
N TYR A 60 4.54 10.15 -4.49
CA TYR A 60 5.15 9.14 -3.63
C TYR A 60 4.37 7.83 -3.64
N LYS A 61 3.05 7.91 -3.77
CA LYS A 61 2.15 6.78 -3.81
C LYS A 61 0.89 7.15 -4.59
N VAL A 62 0.34 6.20 -5.32
CA VAL A 62 -0.96 6.33 -5.96
C VAL A 62 -1.83 5.14 -5.57
N ASN A 63 -3.05 5.39 -5.13
CA ASN A 63 -4.06 4.37 -4.89
C ASN A 63 -5.04 4.38 -6.05
N VAL A 64 -5.13 3.28 -6.78
CA VAL A 64 -6.09 3.09 -7.88
C VAL A 64 -7.27 2.27 -7.36
N ARG A 65 -8.48 2.62 -7.78
CA ARG A 65 -9.74 2.03 -7.33
C ARG A 65 -10.49 1.35 -8.49
N PRO A 66 -10.01 0.23 -9.00
CA PRO A 66 -10.74 -0.56 -9.99
C PRO A 66 -11.97 -1.22 -9.35
N SER A 67 -12.88 -1.76 -10.17
CA SER A 67 -13.89 -2.69 -9.67
C SER A 67 -13.24 -4.04 -9.30
N ALA A 68 -13.95 -4.87 -8.54
CA ALA A 68 -13.45 -6.19 -8.16
C ALA A 68 -13.15 -7.07 -9.39
N GLU A 69 -13.99 -6.96 -10.44
CA GLU A 69 -13.86 -7.73 -11.68
C GLU A 69 -12.64 -7.30 -12.53
N THR A 70 -12.20 -6.03 -12.38
CA THR A 70 -11.12 -5.48 -13.20
C THR A 70 -9.80 -5.31 -12.45
N ALA A 71 -9.80 -5.54 -11.13
CA ALA A 71 -8.63 -5.31 -10.29
C ALA A 71 -7.41 -6.13 -10.70
N ASP A 72 -7.58 -7.41 -11.01
CA ASP A 72 -6.49 -8.29 -11.40
C ASP A 72 -5.97 -7.96 -12.81
N PHE A 73 -6.86 -7.53 -13.72
CA PHE A 73 -6.46 -7.04 -15.03
C PHE A 73 -5.57 -5.79 -14.90
N TYR A 74 -6.02 -4.77 -14.16
CA TYR A 74 -5.23 -3.55 -13.99
C TYR A 74 -3.96 -3.76 -13.17
N LEU A 75 -3.94 -4.71 -12.24
CA LEU A 75 -2.71 -5.09 -11.56
C LEU A 75 -1.66 -5.59 -12.56
N ALA A 76 -2.02 -6.58 -13.38
CA ALA A 76 -1.12 -7.17 -14.37
C ALA A 76 -0.70 -6.16 -15.44
N ASP A 77 -1.63 -5.34 -15.94
CA ASP A 77 -1.36 -4.35 -16.99
C ASP A 77 -0.44 -3.23 -16.49
N LEU A 78 -0.64 -2.73 -15.26
CA LEU A 78 0.25 -1.74 -14.65
C LEU A 78 1.66 -2.30 -14.39
N GLN A 79 1.77 -3.54 -13.92
CA GLN A 79 3.06 -4.21 -13.73
C GLN A 79 3.82 -4.38 -15.06
N ALA A 80 3.12 -4.74 -16.13
CA ALA A 80 3.71 -4.91 -17.46
C ALA A 80 4.13 -3.58 -18.11
N LYS A 81 3.30 -2.55 -18.00
CA LYS A 81 3.55 -1.25 -18.65
C LYS A 81 4.51 -0.34 -17.86
N PHE A 82 4.56 -0.51 -16.55
CA PHE A 82 5.38 0.30 -15.64
C PHE A 82 6.27 -0.57 -14.74
N PRO A 83 7.17 -1.39 -15.31
CA PRO A 83 8.02 -2.32 -14.55
C PRO A 83 8.98 -1.61 -13.59
N GLN A 84 9.19 -0.31 -13.75
CA GLN A 84 9.97 0.54 -12.84
C GLN A 84 9.17 1.01 -11.60
N LEU A 85 7.88 0.64 -11.52
CA LEU A 85 7.02 0.88 -10.37
C LEU A 85 6.68 -0.45 -9.70
N ALA A 86 6.47 -0.40 -8.40
CA ALA A 86 5.89 -1.50 -7.65
C ALA A 86 4.38 -1.31 -7.59
N THR A 87 3.62 -2.32 -8.02
CA THR A 87 2.15 -2.31 -7.96
C THR A 87 1.68 -3.51 -7.15
N TYR A 88 0.90 -3.26 -6.11
CA TYR A 88 0.37 -4.26 -5.19
C TYR A 88 -1.14 -4.16 -5.07
N LYS A 89 -1.79 -5.30 -4.85
CA LYS A 89 -3.21 -5.36 -4.47
C LYS A 89 -3.33 -5.26 -2.95
N SER A 90 -4.01 -4.21 -2.46
CA SER A 90 -4.22 -3.97 -1.02
C SER A 90 -5.71 -4.07 -0.63
N GLY A 91 -6.45 -4.88 -1.35
CA GLY A 91 -7.88 -5.14 -1.18
C GLY A 91 -8.51 -5.59 -2.49
N SER A 92 -9.77 -6.02 -2.47
CA SER A 92 -10.47 -6.48 -3.67
C SER A 92 -10.62 -5.40 -4.76
N THR A 93 -10.66 -4.13 -4.36
CA THR A 93 -10.91 -2.97 -5.24
C THR A 93 -9.85 -1.88 -5.09
N ARG A 94 -8.65 -2.21 -4.57
CA ARG A 94 -7.59 -1.22 -4.39
C ARG A 94 -6.23 -1.77 -4.81
N LEU A 95 -5.58 -1.01 -5.70
CA LEU A 95 -4.18 -1.21 -6.06
C LEU A 95 -3.35 -0.04 -5.52
N GLU A 96 -2.17 -0.34 -5.05
CA GLU A 96 -1.19 0.65 -4.58
C GLU A 96 -0.01 0.65 -5.53
N VAL A 97 0.34 1.84 -6.03
CA VAL A 97 1.47 2.05 -6.93
C VAL A 97 2.50 2.94 -6.23
N THR A 98 3.73 2.47 -6.14
CA THR A 98 4.86 3.17 -5.53
C THR A 98 6.10 3.08 -6.43
N ALA A 99 7.18 3.76 -6.09
CA ALA A 99 8.46 3.53 -6.72
C ALA A 99 8.97 2.11 -6.42
N GLN A 100 9.69 1.51 -7.37
CA GLN A 100 10.32 0.20 -7.18
C GLN A 100 11.27 0.23 -5.97
N GLY A 101 11.25 -0.83 -5.17
CA GLY A 101 12.05 -0.96 -3.96
C GLY A 101 11.52 -0.19 -2.74
N ILE A 102 10.39 0.51 -2.87
CA ILE A 102 9.70 1.15 -1.75
C ILE A 102 8.61 0.19 -1.24
N SER A 103 8.82 -0.31 -0.04
CA SER A 103 7.92 -1.23 0.63
C SER A 103 7.95 -1.00 2.15
N LYS A 104 7.11 -1.71 2.90
CA LYS A 104 7.16 -1.67 4.36
C LYS A 104 8.50 -2.22 4.88
N ALA A 105 9.01 -3.26 4.27
CA ALA A 105 10.32 -3.84 4.62
C ALA A 105 11.47 -2.86 4.39
N SER A 106 11.49 -2.16 3.25
CA SER A 106 12.53 -1.16 2.96
C SER A 106 12.46 0.02 3.94
N GLY A 107 11.26 0.41 4.38
CA GLY A 107 11.08 1.42 5.42
C GLY A 107 11.61 0.95 6.79
N LEU A 108 11.31 -0.28 7.17
CA LEU A 108 11.82 -0.90 8.40
C LEU A 108 13.34 -1.05 8.40
N ALA A 109 13.95 -1.34 7.27
CA ALA A 109 15.40 -1.44 7.15
C ALA A 109 16.15 -0.15 7.53
N ILE A 110 15.49 1.00 7.41
CA ILE A 110 16.07 2.30 7.79
C ILE A 110 16.13 2.46 9.33
N ILE A 111 15.12 1.94 10.06
CA ILE A 111 15.01 2.11 11.51
C ILE A 111 15.52 0.90 12.30
N ARG A 112 15.62 -0.29 11.67
CA ARG A 112 16.03 -1.54 12.34
C ARG A 112 17.40 -1.49 13.03
N PRO A 113 18.44 -0.81 12.50
CA PRO A 113 19.75 -0.77 13.15
C PRO A 113 19.73 -0.31 14.60
N ASP A 114 18.70 0.41 15.01
CA ASP A 114 18.57 0.95 16.36
C ASP A 114 17.91 -0.04 17.36
N TYR A 115 17.54 -1.26 16.89
CA TYR A 115 16.79 -2.22 17.69
C TYR A 115 17.33 -3.65 17.53
N ASP A 116 17.37 -4.39 18.64
CA ASP A 116 17.85 -5.78 18.67
C ASP A 116 16.83 -6.78 18.12
N ARG A 117 15.53 -6.44 18.16
CA ARG A 117 14.44 -7.31 17.72
C ARG A 117 13.36 -6.55 16.97
N LEU A 118 12.94 -7.10 15.84
CA LEU A 118 11.85 -6.59 15.02
C LEU A 118 10.64 -7.50 15.11
N VAL A 119 9.56 -6.99 15.68
CA VAL A 119 8.26 -7.66 15.73
C VAL A 119 7.28 -6.90 14.86
N VAL A 120 6.59 -7.58 13.96
CA VAL A 120 5.69 -6.96 13.00
C VAL A 120 4.30 -7.60 13.01
N PHE A 121 3.30 -6.80 12.61
CA PHE A 121 1.90 -7.19 12.55
C PHE A 121 1.34 -6.79 11.19
N GLY A 122 0.53 -7.65 10.56
CA GLY A 122 -0.05 -7.37 9.26
C GLY A 122 -1.24 -8.26 8.93
N ASP A 123 -1.92 -7.96 7.80
CA ASP A 123 -3.13 -8.66 7.36
C ASP A 123 -3.30 -8.70 5.84
N SER A 124 -2.35 -8.16 5.07
CA SER A 124 -2.53 -8.01 3.63
C SER A 124 -1.25 -8.26 2.83
N GLY A 125 -1.37 -8.43 1.52
CA GLY A 125 -0.25 -8.79 0.64
C GLY A 125 0.93 -7.81 0.67
N ASN A 126 0.69 -6.54 1.00
CA ASN A 126 1.75 -5.54 1.16
C ASN A 126 2.50 -5.64 2.50
N ASP A 127 2.13 -6.61 3.37
CA ASP A 127 2.85 -6.93 4.62
C ASP A 127 3.82 -8.10 4.45
N SER A 128 3.70 -8.86 3.36
CA SER A 128 4.47 -10.09 3.12
C SER A 128 5.98 -9.89 3.18
N ASP A 129 6.48 -8.82 2.57
CA ASP A 129 7.91 -8.50 2.61
C ASP A 129 8.38 -8.04 4.00
N MET A 130 7.48 -7.42 4.78
CA MET A 130 7.73 -7.05 6.17
C MET A 130 7.84 -8.31 7.06
N PHE A 131 7.00 -9.33 6.84
CA PHE A 131 7.10 -10.60 7.54
C PHE A 131 8.45 -11.30 7.27
N ALA A 132 8.93 -11.23 6.04
CA ALA A 132 10.18 -11.86 5.63
C ALA A 132 11.44 -11.27 6.29
N VAL A 133 11.40 -10.03 6.75
CA VAL A 133 12.54 -9.35 7.40
C VAL A 133 12.41 -9.27 8.93
N ALA A 134 11.28 -9.70 9.48
CA ALA A 134 11.02 -9.66 10.91
C ALA A 134 11.64 -10.85 11.65
N ASP A 135 11.99 -10.65 12.92
CA ASP A 135 12.38 -11.74 13.82
C ASP A 135 11.15 -12.51 14.31
N ILE A 136 10.01 -11.81 14.46
CA ILE A 136 8.72 -12.39 14.81
C ILE A 136 7.65 -11.64 14.03
N SER A 137 6.74 -12.37 13.38
CA SER A 137 5.63 -11.78 12.64
C SER A 137 4.29 -12.38 13.03
N TYR A 138 3.29 -11.52 13.16
CA TYR A 138 1.92 -11.88 13.47
C TYR A 138 1.01 -11.49 12.31
N CYS A 139 0.32 -12.45 11.71
CA CYS A 139 -0.70 -12.23 10.71
C CYS A 139 -2.09 -12.37 11.34
N MET A 140 -3.03 -11.51 10.95
CA MET A 140 -4.41 -11.64 11.36
C MET A 140 -5.09 -12.80 10.60
N ASP A 141 -5.96 -13.55 11.25
CA ASP A 141 -6.61 -14.76 10.71
C ASP A 141 -7.61 -14.49 9.58
N HIS A 142 -8.08 -13.24 9.46
CA HIS A 142 -8.92 -12.80 8.34
C HIS A 142 -8.12 -12.46 7.06
N ALA A 143 -6.79 -12.50 7.12
CA ALA A 143 -5.93 -12.28 5.96
C ALA A 143 -6.06 -13.44 4.94
N PRO A 144 -5.74 -13.22 3.65
CA PRO A 144 -5.62 -14.31 2.68
C PRO A 144 -4.65 -15.40 3.17
N VAL A 145 -4.97 -16.67 2.88
CA VAL A 145 -4.20 -17.83 3.36
C VAL A 145 -2.73 -17.77 2.92
N GLU A 146 -2.47 -17.26 1.71
CA GLU A 146 -1.13 -17.06 1.18
C GLU A 146 -0.32 -15.99 1.95
N VAL A 147 -0.99 -15.04 2.58
CA VAL A 147 -0.36 -14.03 3.45
C VAL A 147 -0.10 -14.62 4.84
N GLN A 148 -1.09 -15.36 5.39
CA GLN A 148 -0.94 -16.04 6.68
C GLN A 148 0.25 -17.02 6.68
N ALA A 149 0.46 -17.74 5.57
CA ALA A 149 1.54 -18.71 5.44
C ALA A 149 2.96 -18.10 5.50
N GLN A 150 3.09 -16.79 5.41
CA GLN A 150 4.37 -16.07 5.44
C GLN A 150 4.71 -15.54 6.84
N ALA A 151 3.77 -15.56 7.77
CA ALA A 151 3.99 -15.08 9.12
C ALA A 151 4.43 -16.20 10.08
N THR A 152 5.12 -15.83 11.15
CA THR A 152 5.51 -16.76 12.22
C THR A 152 4.30 -17.28 13.00
N HIS A 153 3.32 -16.41 13.22
CA HIS A 153 2.11 -16.70 13.98
C HIS A 153 0.87 -16.12 13.28
N VAL A 154 -0.24 -16.87 13.38
CA VAL A 154 -1.57 -16.38 12.96
C VAL A 154 -2.43 -16.22 14.20
N VAL A 155 -3.10 -15.09 14.34
CA VAL A 155 -3.88 -14.70 15.52
C VAL A 155 -5.21 -14.06 15.14
N ALA A 156 -6.20 -14.15 16.02
CA ALA A 156 -7.52 -13.58 15.75
C ALA A 156 -7.53 -12.04 15.91
N SER A 157 -6.64 -11.48 16.74
CA SER A 157 -6.60 -10.05 16.98
C SER A 157 -5.19 -9.56 17.37
N PHE A 158 -4.99 -8.25 17.28
CA PHE A 158 -3.77 -7.62 17.79
C PHE A 158 -3.61 -7.82 19.30
N ALA A 159 -4.71 -7.87 20.06
CA ALA A 159 -4.67 -8.13 21.50
C ALA A 159 -4.14 -9.55 21.79
N ASP A 160 -4.58 -10.56 21.02
CA ASP A 160 -4.09 -11.93 21.15
C ASP A 160 -2.60 -12.02 20.78
N ALA A 161 -2.19 -11.31 19.75
CA ALA A 161 -0.78 -11.21 19.37
C ALA A 161 0.07 -10.65 20.51
N MET A 162 -0.38 -9.58 21.15
CA MET A 162 0.32 -8.96 22.28
C MET A 162 0.37 -9.88 23.50
N ALA A 163 -0.73 -10.56 23.82
CA ALA A 163 -0.77 -11.53 24.92
C ALA A 163 0.19 -12.71 24.65
N HIS A 164 0.19 -13.24 23.44
CA HIS A 164 1.13 -14.29 23.04
C HIS A 164 2.58 -13.83 23.11
N PHE A 165 2.87 -12.63 22.61
CA PHE A 165 4.20 -12.05 22.64
C PHE A 165 4.72 -11.89 24.07
N GLN A 166 3.89 -11.35 24.96
CA GLN A 166 4.24 -11.19 26.38
C GLN A 166 4.52 -12.53 27.06
N ALA A 167 3.73 -13.55 26.77
CA ALA A 167 3.86 -14.86 27.41
C ALA A 167 5.09 -15.66 26.95
N HIS A 168 5.59 -15.44 25.73
CA HIS A 168 6.60 -16.31 25.13
C HIS A 168 7.93 -15.61 24.80
N TYR A 169 7.95 -14.28 24.78
CA TYR A 169 9.12 -13.52 24.32
C TYR A 169 9.58 -12.40 25.28
N LEU A 170 8.82 -12.12 26.35
CA LEU A 170 9.18 -11.23 27.45
C LEU A 170 9.32 -11.99 28.77
#